data_0865f22b1a21fcda11a6927c3f502eaa
#
_entry.id   0865f22b1a21fcda11a6927c3f502eaa
#
_cell.length_a   1.000
_cell.length_b   1.000
_cell.length_c   1.000
_cell.angle_alpha   90.00
_cell.angle_beta   90.00
_cell.angle_gamma   90.00
#
_symmetry.space_group_name_H-M   'P 1'
#
loop_
_entity.id
_entity.type
_entity.pdbx_description
1 polymer ?
#
loop_
_entity_poly.entity_id
_entity_poly.type
_entity_poly.pdbx_seq_one_letter_code
_entity_poly.pdbx_strand_id
1 'polypeptide(L)'
;MRSLVDRVAWITGAGTGIGRGVALALANSGVDVVLSGRRRAQLEEVAQSVRSVGRRALVAPLDVSDREGVSNVVSQGVREFGTIHILVNNAGINTTKRTATEIEPADWDHVVKVNLTGAFNCFRGVFLGMKTQNEGVIINIASIAARQISLLGGAAYTASKHAMVALTHSINLEAAEFGIRTSVILPGEVDTPILEVRRTPVSEKRRSLMLQPKDLGDTVVFVAGMPPHVTIPELWILPTYQVSAEPLP
;
A
#
# COMPACT_ATOMS: atom_id res chain seq x y z
N MET A 1 -13.89 -16.95 3.59
CA MET A 1 -12.72 -16.39 2.85
C MET A 1 -11.96 -17.54 2.18
N ARG A 2 -11.34 -17.32 1.03
CA ARG A 2 -10.47 -18.32 0.39
C ARG A 2 -9.12 -18.39 1.12
N SER A 3 -8.46 -19.54 1.04
CA SER A 3 -7.09 -19.69 1.53
C SER A 3 -6.14 -18.82 0.73
N LEU A 4 -5.21 -18.17 1.42
CA LEU A 4 -4.09 -17.44 0.82
C LEU A 4 -2.78 -18.24 0.85
N VAL A 5 -2.81 -19.47 1.39
CA VAL A 5 -1.63 -20.35 1.45
C VAL A 5 -1.02 -20.53 0.05
N ASP A 6 0.30 -20.44 -0.03
CA ASP A 6 1.12 -20.55 -1.23
C ASP A 6 0.86 -19.48 -2.31
N ARG A 7 0.15 -18.40 -1.97
CA ARG A 7 0.11 -17.21 -2.81
C ARG A 7 1.39 -16.39 -2.66
N VAL A 8 1.63 -15.54 -3.63
CA VAL A 8 2.78 -14.61 -3.64
C VAL A 8 2.27 -13.19 -3.67
N ALA A 9 2.73 -12.37 -2.75
CA ALA A 9 2.39 -10.95 -2.69
C ALA A 9 3.62 -10.07 -2.90
N TRP A 10 3.48 -9.05 -3.74
CA TRP A 10 4.45 -7.98 -3.84
C TRP A 10 3.95 -6.76 -3.08
N ILE A 11 4.73 -6.30 -2.10
CA ILE A 11 4.39 -5.16 -1.24
C ILE A 11 5.40 -4.05 -1.47
N THR A 12 4.94 -2.86 -1.87
CA THR A 12 5.78 -1.66 -1.99
C THR A 12 5.76 -0.84 -0.70
N GLY A 13 6.87 -0.16 -0.39
CA GLY A 13 7.03 0.52 0.90
C GLY A 13 7.03 -0.44 2.09
N ALA A 14 7.51 -1.68 1.90
CA ALA A 14 7.39 -2.78 2.85
C ALA A 14 8.28 -2.67 4.09
N GLY A 15 9.28 -1.79 4.11
CA GLY A 15 10.28 -1.74 5.17
C GLY A 15 9.79 -1.19 6.51
N THR A 16 8.69 -0.43 6.55
CA THR A 16 8.18 0.22 7.77
C THR A 16 6.65 0.39 7.73
N GLY A 17 6.09 0.82 8.86
CA GLY A 17 4.69 1.24 8.96
C GLY A 17 3.70 0.23 8.39
N ILE A 18 2.73 0.71 7.62
CA ILE A 18 1.67 -0.13 7.04
C ILE A 18 2.25 -1.27 6.20
N GLY A 19 3.24 -1.00 5.33
CA GLY A 19 3.81 -2.02 4.45
C GLY A 19 4.47 -3.17 5.22
N ARG A 20 5.15 -2.88 6.34
CA ARG A 20 5.67 -3.91 7.25
C ARG A 20 4.53 -4.72 7.88
N GLY A 21 3.49 -4.04 8.39
CA GLY A 21 2.31 -4.70 8.98
C GLY A 21 1.61 -5.63 7.99
N VAL A 22 1.43 -5.18 6.75
CA VAL A 22 0.86 -5.97 5.65
C VAL A 22 1.72 -7.19 5.32
N ALA A 23 3.04 -7.02 5.20
CA ALA A 23 3.94 -8.14 4.90
C ALA A 23 3.87 -9.24 5.95
N LEU A 24 3.84 -8.87 7.24
CA LEU A 24 3.75 -9.82 8.34
C LEU A 24 2.38 -10.50 8.41
N ALA A 25 1.28 -9.78 8.20
CA ALA A 25 -0.06 -10.35 8.21
C ALA A 25 -0.28 -11.34 7.06
N LEU A 26 0.21 -11.01 5.86
CA LEU A 26 0.15 -11.91 4.70
C LEU A 26 1.03 -13.15 4.93
N ALA A 27 2.24 -13.00 5.48
CA ALA A 27 3.11 -14.13 5.80
C ALA A 27 2.46 -15.07 6.83
N ASN A 28 1.84 -14.54 7.88
CA ASN A 28 1.08 -15.33 8.86
C ASN A 28 -0.13 -16.04 8.25
N SER A 29 -0.63 -15.56 7.11
CA SER A 29 -1.70 -16.19 6.33
C SER A 29 -1.19 -17.19 5.27
N GLY A 30 0.10 -17.53 5.29
CA GLY A 30 0.71 -18.52 4.39
C GLY A 30 1.19 -17.95 3.05
N VAL A 31 1.35 -16.63 2.91
CA VAL A 31 1.76 -15.96 1.68
C VAL A 31 3.28 -15.77 1.65
N ASP A 32 3.93 -16.08 0.52
CA ASP A 32 5.30 -15.69 0.24
C ASP A 32 5.35 -14.24 -0.25
N VAL A 33 6.42 -13.49 0.04
CA VAL A 33 6.41 -12.05 -0.21
C VAL A 33 7.62 -11.54 -1.00
N VAL A 34 7.37 -10.59 -1.90
CA VAL A 34 8.39 -9.70 -2.48
C VAL A 34 8.28 -8.36 -1.76
N LEU A 35 9.36 -7.95 -1.13
CA LEU A 35 9.43 -6.75 -0.29
C LEU A 35 10.20 -5.66 -1.01
N SER A 36 9.54 -4.57 -1.38
CA SER A 36 10.15 -3.44 -2.06
C SER A 36 10.06 -2.13 -1.27
N GLY A 37 11.09 -1.33 -1.40
CA GLY A 37 11.28 -0.02 -0.79
C GLY A 37 12.72 0.44 -1.01
N ARG A 38 13.06 1.66 -0.68
CA ARG A 38 14.38 2.22 -0.97
C ARG A 38 15.49 1.74 -0.02
N ARG A 39 15.16 1.37 1.21
CA ARG A 39 16.11 1.08 2.29
C ARG A 39 16.25 -0.43 2.51
N ARG A 40 17.29 -1.02 1.93
CA ARG A 40 17.55 -2.48 1.99
C ARG A 40 17.55 -3.03 3.43
N ALA A 41 18.24 -2.36 4.36
CA ALA A 41 18.35 -2.87 5.74
C ALA A 41 16.99 -3.10 6.40
N GLN A 42 16.05 -2.15 6.26
CA GLN A 42 14.71 -2.29 6.81
C GLN A 42 13.89 -3.40 6.11
N LEU A 43 14.10 -3.62 4.82
CA LEU A 43 13.47 -4.72 4.10
C LEU A 43 14.00 -6.07 4.60
N GLU A 44 15.31 -6.18 4.90
CA GLU A 44 15.89 -7.41 5.44
C GLU A 44 15.37 -7.74 6.84
N GLU A 45 15.18 -6.74 7.71
CA GLU A 45 14.56 -6.93 9.02
C GLU A 45 13.13 -7.52 8.89
N VAL A 46 12.35 -7.00 7.95
CA VAL A 46 11.01 -7.54 7.66
C VAL A 46 11.11 -8.93 7.07
N ALA A 47 12.05 -9.18 6.16
CA ALA A 47 12.27 -10.48 5.56
C ALA A 47 12.66 -11.54 6.60
N GLN A 48 13.48 -11.19 7.59
CA GLN A 48 13.80 -12.09 8.71
C GLN A 48 12.54 -12.46 9.50
N SER A 49 11.68 -11.47 9.80
CA SER A 49 10.41 -11.71 10.50
C SER A 49 9.46 -12.59 9.67
N VAL A 50 9.42 -12.45 8.35
CA VAL A 50 8.64 -13.32 7.45
C VAL A 50 9.21 -14.75 7.44
N ARG A 51 10.53 -14.89 7.37
CA ARG A 51 11.18 -16.21 7.38
C ARG A 51 11.00 -16.94 8.72
N SER A 52 10.92 -16.20 9.84
CA SER A 52 10.69 -16.80 11.17
C SER A 52 9.33 -17.47 11.32
N VAL A 53 8.33 -17.09 10.49
CA VAL A 53 7.02 -17.76 10.44
C VAL A 53 6.92 -18.80 9.31
N GLY A 54 8.08 -19.22 8.75
CA GLY A 54 8.17 -20.29 7.76
C GLY A 54 7.80 -19.87 6.32
N ARG A 55 7.76 -18.57 6.00
CA ARG A 55 7.47 -18.11 4.63
C ARG A 55 8.71 -17.56 3.94
N ARG A 56 8.70 -17.58 2.60
CA ARG A 56 9.80 -17.06 1.80
C ARG A 56 9.64 -15.54 1.60
N ALA A 57 10.76 -14.82 1.59
CA ALA A 57 10.81 -13.39 1.36
C ALA A 57 11.95 -13.04 0.41
N LEU A 58 11.61 -12.41 -0.72
CA LEU A 58 12.56 -11.78 -1.64
C LEU A 58 12.67 -10.29 -1.30
N VAL A 59 13.88 -9.84 -0.98
CA VAL A 59 14.17 -8.41 -0.77
C VAL A 59 14.62 -7.79 -2.09
N ALA A 60 13.82 -6.88 -2.62
CA ALA A 60 14.00 -6.22 -3.89
C ALA A 60 13.92 -4.67 -3.72
N PRO A 61 15.04 -4.00 -3.40
CA PRO A 61 15.07 -2.55 -3.25
C PRO A 61 14.60 -1.85 -4.53
N LEU A 62 13.73 -0.84 -4.36
CA LEU A 62 13.06 -0.17 -5.48
C LEU A 62 12.65 1.26 -5.12
N ASP A 63 12.84 2.18 -6.05
CA ASP A 63 12.02 3.38 -6.16
C ASP A 63 10.87 3.08 -7.15
N VAL A 64 9.64 3.13 -6.69
CA VAL A 64 8.45 2.81 -7.52
C VAL A 64 8.27 3.76 -8.71
N SER A 65 8.92 4.91 -8.69
CA SER A 65 8.91 5.85 -9.80
C SER A 65 9.84 5.46 -10.96
N ASP A 66 10.73 4.49 -10.75
CA ASP A 66 11.62 3.93 -11.75
C ASP A 66 10.96 2.72 -12.44
N ARG A 67 10.58 2.90 -13.71
CA ARG A 67 9.89 1.88 -14.50
C ARG A 67 10.75 0.67 -14.80
N GLU A 68 12.03 0.88 -15.05
CA GLU A 68 12.98 -0.21 -15.31
C GLU A 68 13.19 -1.03 -14.02
N GLY A 69 13.39 -0.35 -12.89
CA GLY A 69 13.47 -0.97 -11.57
C GLY A 69 12.22 -1.79 -11.25
N VAL A 70 11.02 -1.29 -11.57
CA VAL A 70 9.75 -2.04 -11.44
C VAL A 70 9.77 -3.32 -12.27
N SER A 71 10.15 -3.23 -13.54
CA SER A 71 10.24 -4.40 -14.44
C SER A 71 11.22 -5.45 -13.91
N ASN A 72 12.36 -4.99 -13.39
CA ASN A 72 13.39 -5.85 -12.81
C ASN A 72 12.89 -6.57 -11.57
N VAL A 73 12.14 -5.89 -10.66
CA VAL A 73 11.55 -6.51 -9.47
C VAL A 73 10.51 -7.57 -9.86
N VAL A 74 9.64 -7.28 -10.81
CA VAL A 74 8.65 -8.25 -11.30
C VAL A 74 9.35 -9.50 -11.86
N SER A 75 10.39 -9.31 -12.68
CA SER A 75 11.16 -10.40 -13.26
C SER A 75 11.86 -11.25 -12.19
N GLN A 76 12.40 -10.63 -11.13
CA GLN A 76 12.98 -11.32 -9.99
C GLN A 76 11.92 -12.11 -9.21
N GLY A 77 10.76 -11.50 -8.93
CA GLY A 77 9.65 -12.15 -8.23
C GLY A 77 9.11 -13.37 -8.98
N VAL A 78 8.93 -13.24 -10.30
CA VAL A 78 8.47 -14.35 -11.15
C VAL A 78 9.52 -15.46 -11.20
N ARG A 79 10.81 -15.14 -11.30
CA ARG A 79 11.88 -16.15 -11.30
C ARG A 79 11.95 -16.90 -9.97
N GLU A 80 11.76 -16.22 -8.85
CA GLU A 80 11.83 -16.81 -7.51
C GLU A 80 10.61 -17.63 -7.14
N PHE A 81 9.42 -17.15 -7.50
CA PHE A 81 8.15 -17.68 -7.01
C PHE A 81 7.22 -18.22 -8.10
N GLY A 82 7.59 -18.09 -9.36
CA GLY A 82 6.76 -18.48 -10.51
C GLY A 82 5.76 -17.42 -10.95
N THR A 83 5.12 -16.73 -10.01
CA THR A 83 4.11 -15.69 -10.30
C THR A 83 3.93 -14.70 -9.14
N ILE A 84 3.22 -13.60 -9.40
CA ILE A 84 2.75 -12.66 -8.38
C ILE A 84 1.23 -12.64 -8.42
N HIS A 85 0.59 -13.04 -7.33
CA HIS A 85 -0.87 -13.12 -7.22
C HIS A 85 -1.50 -11.84 -6.63
N ILE A 86 -0.76 -11.17 -5.75
CA ILE A 86 -1.24 -10.01 -4.99
C ILE A 86 -0.22 -8.87 -5.14
N LEU A 87 -0.70 -7.69 -5.53
CA LEU A 87 0.09 -6.45 -5.47
C LEU A 87 -0.49 -5.55 -4.39
N VAL A 88 0.35 -5.10 -3.46
CA VAL A 88 -0.01 -4.06 -2.49
C VAL A 88 0.80 -2.79 -2.77
N ASN A 89 0.16 -1.82 -3.41
CA ASN A 89 0.70 -0.48 -3.64
C ASN A 89 0.56 0.33 -2.35
N ASN A 90 1.58 0.28 -1.51
CA ASN A 90 1.62 0.99 -0.25
C ASN A 90 2.69 2.10 -0.22
N ALA A 91 3.69 2.08 -1.10
CA ALA A 91 4.68 3.13 -1.17
C ALA A 91 4.01 4.51 -1.30
N GLY A 92 4.37 5.43 -0.41
CA GLY A 92 3.81 6.77 -0.40
C GLY A 92 4.62 7.69 0.50
N ILE A 93 4.61 8.97 0.15
CA ILE A 93 5.32 10.04 0.86
C ILE A 93 4.42 11.26 1.04
N ASN A 94 4.81 12.12 1.93
CA ASN A 94 4.32 13.50 2.05
C ASN A 94 5.50 14.42 2.38
N THR A 95 5.28 15.73 2.34
CA THR A 95 6.30 16.76 2.62
C THR A 95 5.95 17.55 3.86
N THR A 96 6.90 18.30 4.41
CA THR A 96 6.68 19.18 5.56
C THR A 96 5.94 20.44 5.16
N LYS A 97 6.39 21.14 4.09
CA LYS A 97 5.67 22.23 3.43
C LYS A 97 4.64 21.62 2.48
N ARG A 98 3.37 21.62 2.83
CA ARG A 98 2.36 20.81 2.12
C ARG A 98 1.10 21.54 1.70
N THR A 99 0.88 22.79 2.19
CA THR A 99 -0.27 23.58 1.74
C THR A 99 -0.04 24.05 0.31
N ALA A 100 -1.12 24.31 -0.44
CA ALA A 100 -1.03 24.75 -1.82
C ALA A 100 -0.23 26.06 -2.02
N THR A 101 -0.17 26.88 -0.96
CA THR A 101 0.54 28.15 -0.99
C THR A 101 2.01 28.06 -0.57
N GLU A 102 2.47 26.91 -0.05
CA GLU A 102 3.83 26.74 0.49
C GLU A 102 4.62 25.61 -0.14
N ILE A 103 3.93 24.66 -0.80
CA ILE A 103 4.59 23.51 -1.42
C ILE A 103 5.46 23.97 -2.59
N GLU A 104 6.70 23.52 -2.62
CA GLU A 104 7.57 23.75 -3.77
C GLU A 104 7.14 22.88 -4.96
N PRO A 105 7.23 23.37 -6.21
CA PRO A 105 6.87 22.58 -7.39
C PRO A 105 7.56 21.20 -7.46
N ALA A 106 8.84 21.13 -7.11
CA ALA A 106 9.59 19.88 -7.09
C ALA A 106 9.05 18.87 -6.06
N ASP A 107 8.61 19.35 -4.90
CA ASP A 107 7.98 18.51 -3.86
C ASP A 107 6.61 18.01 -4.32
N TRP A 108 5.83 18.86 -4.98
CA TRP A 108 4.57 18.47 -5.61
C TRP A 108 4.79 17.33 -6.60
N ASP A 109 5.71 17.53 -7.55
CA ASP A 109 6.03 16.54 -8.59
C ASP A 109 6.50 15.22 -7.97
N HIS A 110 7.36 15.30 -6.94
CA HIS A 110 7.88 14.13 -6.25
C HIS A 110 6.77 13.34 -5.54
N VAL A 111 5.85 14.01 -4.83
CA VAL A 111 4.71 13.36 -4.17
C VAL A 111 3.81 12.67 -5.19
N VAL A 112 3.45 13.34 -6.29
CA VAL A 112 2.62 12.75 -7.35
C VAL A 112 3.34 11.57 -8.02
N LYS A 113 4.62 11.73 -8.32
CA LYS A 113 5.46 10.71 -8.94
C LYS A 113 5.53 9.43 -8.11
N VAL A 114 5.71 9.53 -6.80
CA VAL A 114 5.78 8.36 -5.91
C VAL A 114 4.40 7.79 -5.65
N ASN A 115 3.44 8.62 -5.19
CA ASN A 115 2.16 8.14 -4.68
C ASN A 115 1.21 7.63 -5.77
N LEU A 116 1.25 8.22 -6.96
CA LEU A 116 0.33 7.90 -8.05
C LEU A 116 1.02 7.17 -9.21
N THR A 117 2.04 7.81 -9.82
CA THR A 117 2.75 7.21 -10.95
C THR A 117 3.43 5.91 -10.56
N GLY A 118 4.00 5.84 -9.34
CA GLY A 118 4.60 4.62 -8.81
C GLY A 118 3.61 3.46 -8.69
N ALA A 119 2.41 3.72 -8.18
CA ALA A 119 1.35 2.70 -8.11
C ALA A 119 0.93 2.22 -9.50
N PHE A 120 0.79 3.14 -10.47
CA PHE A 120 0.51 2.81 -11.86
C PHE A 120 1.64 1.97 -12.50
N ASN A 121 2.90 2.32 -12.27
CA ASN A 121 4.04 1.55 -12.77
C ASN A 121 4.00 0.10 -12.24
N CYS A 122 3.77 -0.08 -10.93
CA CYS A 122 3.69 -1.42 -10.32
C CYS A 122 2.51 -2.22 -10.87
N PHE A 123 1.33 -1.59 -11.03
CA PHE A 123 0.19 -2.21 -11.72
C PHE A 123 0.58 -2.70 -13.12
N ARG A 124 1.14 -1.83 -13.93
CA ARG A 124 1.57 -2.17 -15.30
C ARG A 124 2.57 -3.32 -15.31
N GLY A 125 3.46 -3.36 -14.33
CA GLY A 125 4.47 -4.42 -14.19
C GLY A 125 3.87 -5.80 -13.97
N VAL A 126 2.82 -5.93 -13.14
CA VAL A 126 2.19 -7.23 -12.83
C VAL A 126 1.04 -7.59 -13.76
N PHE A 127 0.46 -6.62 -14.47
CA PHE A 127 -0.79 -6.80 -15.22
C PHE A 127 -0.74 -7.97 -16.22
N LEU A 128 0.30 -8.05 -17.03
CA LEU A 128 0.40 -9.10 -18.05
C LEU A 128 0.48 -10.50 -17.41
N GLY A 129 1.23 -10.67 -16.34
CA GLY A 129 1.31 -11.92 -15.59
C GLY A 129 -0.04 -12.29 -14.98
N MET A 130 -0.72 -11.35 -14.32
CA MET A 130 -2.06 -11.56 -13.75
C MET A 130 -3.10 -11.87 -14.83
N LYS A 131 -3.04 -11.19 -15.98
CA LYS A 131 -3.91 -11.47 -17.14
C LYS A 131 -3.69 -12.89 -17.66
N THR A 132 -2.44 -13.33 -17.84
CA THR A 132 -2.12 -14.67 -18.34
C THR A 132 -2.60 -15.78 -17.41
N GLN A 133 -2.52 -15.58 -16.09
CA GLN A 133 -3.05 -16.56 -15.13
C GLN A 133 -4.56 -16.43 -14.88
N ASN A 134 -5.22 -15.44 -15.49
CA ASN A 134 -6.64 -15.12 -15.32
C ASN A 134 -7.03 -14.94 -13.84
N GLU A 135 -6.12 -14.39 -13.04
CA GLU A 135 -6.30 -14.15 -11.61
C GLU A 135 -5.34 -13.05 -11.12
N GLY A 136 -5.83 -12.14 -10.31
CA GLY A 136 -5.01 -11.13 -9.64
C GLY A 136 -5.78 -10.35 -8.59
N VAL A 137 -5.05 -9.90 -7.56
CA VAL A 137 -5.59 -8.98 -6.55
C VAL A 137 -4.65 -7.78 -6.43
N ILE A 138 -5.18 -6.59 -6.63
CA ILE A 138 -4.42 -5.35 -6.48
C ILE A 138 -5.04 -4.53 -5.37
N ILE A 139 -4.26 -4.16 -4.37
CA ILE A 139 -4.71 -3.38 -3.22
C ILE A 139 -3.88 -2.09 -3.15
N ASN A 140 -4.56 -0.98 -3.33
CA ASN A 140 -3.95 0.35 -3.26
C ASN A 140 -4.20 0.96 -1.89
N ILE A 141 -3.14 1.32 -1.16
CA ILE A 141 -3.26 2.02 0.13
C ILE A 141 -3.31 3.52 -0.13
N ALA A 142 -4.53 4.04 -0.12
CA ALA A 142 -4.76 5.48 -0.28
C ALA A 142 -4.70 6.21 1.08
N SER A 143 -5.73 6.91 1.45
CA SER A 143 -5.92 7.61 2.74
C SER A 143 -7.34 8.15 2.80
N ILE A 144 -7.85 8.39 4.00
CA ILE A 144 -9.07 9.20 4.19
C ILE A 144 -8.95 10.60 3.54
N ALA A 145 -7.72 11.11 3.37
CA ALA A 145 -7.46 12.33 2.61
C ALA A 145 -7.96 12.27 1.15
N ALA A 146 -8.26 11.09 0.62
CA ALA A 146 -8.91 10.92 -0.68
C ALA A 146 -10.43 11.21 -0.65
N ARG A 147 -11.00 11.51 0.52
CA ARG A 147 -12.43 11.84 0.71
C ARG A 147 -12.64 13.07 1.60
N GLN A 148 -11.73 13.32 2.52
CA GLN A 148 -11.78 14.43 3.45
C GLN A 148 -10.55 15.33 3.25
N ILE A 149 -10.78 16.51 2.69
CA ILE A 149 -9.71 17.49 2.47
C ILE A 149 -9.34 18.12 3.81
N SER A 150 -8.05 18.17 4.09
CA SER A 150 -7.53 18.81 5.30
C SER A 150 -6.16 19.43 5.06
N LEU A 151 -5.83 20.45 5.85
CA LEU A 151 -4.48 21.05 5.85
C LEU A 151 -3.42 20.02 6.28
N LEU A 152 -3.79 19.03 7.06
CA LEU A 152 -2.90 17.97 7.51
C LEU A 152 -2.44 17.07 6.34
N GLY A 153 -3.33 16.77 5.40
CA GLY A 153 -2.98 16.05 4.17
C GLY A 153 -2.12 16.91 3.23
N GLY A 154 -2.52 18.16 3.07
CA GLY A 154 -1.90 19.08 2.12
C GLY A 154 -2.29 18.79 0.67
N ALA A 155 -1.89 19.68 -0.25
CA ALA A 155 -2.40 19.70 -1.63
C ALA A 155 -1.96 18.47 -2.46
N ALA A 156 -0.66 18.24 -2.59
CA ALA A 156 -0.12 17.18 -3.44
C ALA A 156 -0.52 15.79 -2.96
N TYR A 157 -0.42 15.54 -1.65
CA TYR A 157 -0.81 14.25 -1.06
C TYR A 157 -2.29 13.99 -1.27
N THR A 158 -3.16 14.96 -0.93
CA THR A 158 -4.60 14.86 -1.11
C THR A 158 -4.97 14.60 -2.57
N ALA A 159 -4.43 15.37 -3.51
CA ALA A 159 -4.64 15.17 -4.94
C ALA A 159 -4.20 13.77 -5.39
N SER A 160 -2.99 13.33 -4.98
CA SER A 160 -2.47 12.01 -5.35
C SER A 160 -3.33 10.86 -4.81
N LYS A 161 -3.88 11.00 -3.60
CA LYS A 161 -4.73 9.97 -2.98
C LYS A 161 -6.14 9.93 -3.58
N HIS A 162 -6.72 11.07 -3.98
CA HIS A 162 -7.95 11.12 -4.79
C HIS A 162 -7.73 10.44 -6.16
N ALA A 163 -6.64 10.78 -6.83
CA ALA A 163 -6.31 10.18 -8.12
C ALA A 163 -6.07 8.67 -8.04
N MET A 164 -5.50 8.18 -6.92
CA MET A 164 -5.34 6.74 -6.67
C MET A 164 -6.68 6.01 -6.58
N VAL A 165 -7.72 6.63 -5.99
CA VAL A 165 -9.08 6.06 -5.98
C VAL A 165 -9.62 5.96 -7.39
N ALA A 166 -9.53 7.04 -8.18
CA ALA A 166 -9.97 7.04 -9.58
C ALA A 166 -9.22 5.98 -10.40
N LEU A 167 -7.90 5.87 -10.25
CA LEU A 167 -7.08 4.84 -10.90
C LEU A 167 -7.56 3.43 -10.53
N THR A 168 -7.89 3.18 -9.26
CA THR A 168 -8.39 1.88 -8.79
C THR A 168 -9.68 1.50 -9.50
N HIS A 169 -10.62 2.43 -9.59
CA HIS A 169 -11.90 2.18 -10.26
C HIS A 169 -11.72 1.97 -11.77
N SER A 170 -10.84 2.74 -12.43
CA SER A 170 -10.53 2.54 -13.85
C SER A 170 -9.94 1.15 -14.10
N ILE A 171 -8.99 0.71 -13.27
CA ILE A 171 -8.40 -0.64 -13.38
C ILE A 171 -9.48 -1.72 -13.20
N ASN A 172 -10.43 -1.56 -12.27
CA ASN A 172 -11.51 -2.54 -12.11
C ASN A 172 -12.37 -2.68 -13.37
N LEU A 173 -12.68 -1.56 -14.04
CA LEU A 173 -13.45 -1.59 -15.29
C LEU A 173 -12.70 -2.31 -16.42
N GLU A 174 -11.39 -2.13 -16.50
CA GLU A 174 -10.55 -2.64 -17.59
C GLU A 174 -10.07 -4.09 -17.35
N ALA A 175 -9.87 -4.48 -16.09
CA ALA A 175 -9.17 -5.72 -15.75
C ALA A 175 -10.08 -6.82 -15.18
N ALA A 176 -11.34 -6.52 -14.87
CA ALA A 176 -12.27 -7.51 -14.31
C ALA A 176 -12.50 -8.70 -15.22
N GLU A 177 -12.54 -8.50 -16.54
CA GLU A 177 -12.69 -9.58 -17.53
C GLU A 177 -11.56 -10.62 -17.47
N PHE A 178 -10.39 -10.25 -16.92
CA PHE A 178 -9.24 -11.13 -16.73
C PHE A 178 -9.16 -11.70 -15.31
N GLY A 179 -10.25 -11.69 -14.55
CA GLY A 179 -10.26 -12.19 -13.17
C GLY A 179 -9.41 -11.35 -12.19
N ILE A 180 -9.04 -10.13 -12.56
CA ILE A 180 -8.24 -9.22 -11.72
C ILE A 180 -9.18 -8.30 -10.95
N ARG A 181 -9.04 -8.28 -9.62
CA ARG A 181 -9.81 -7.44 -8.71
C ARG A 181 -8.92 -6.35 -8.13
N THR A 182 -9.40 -5.12 -8.14
CA THR A 182 -8.65 -4.00 -7.56
C THR A 182 -9.45 -3.37 -6.43
N SER A 183 -8.81 -3.13 -5.30
CA SER A 183 -9.40 -2.48 -4.13
C SER A 183 -8.58 -1.27 -3.71
N VAL A 184 -9.22 -0.22 -3.24
CA VAL A 184 -8.55 0.86 -2.53
C VAL A 184 -8.95 0.87 -1.06
N ILE A 185 -7.95 0.88 -0.18
CA ILE A 185 -8.15 1.03 1.26
C ILE A 185 -7.84 2.48 1.62
N LEU A 186 -8.73 3.12 2.37
CA LEU A 186 -8.61 4.51 2.83
C LEU A 186 -8.44 4.53 4.36
N PRO A 187 -7.19 4.43 4.84
CA PRO A 187 -6.92 4.52 6.26
C PRO A 187 -7.14 5.94 6.79
N GLY A 188 -7.63 6.03 8.02
CA GLY A 188 -7.49 7.21 8.86
C GLY A 188 -6.06 7.39 9.36
N GLU A 189 -5.90 7.95 10.55
CA GLU A 189 -4.59 8.09 11.18
C GLU A 189 -4.04 6.72 11.61
N VAL A 190 -2.84 6.41 11.14
CA VAL A 190 -2.10 5.17 11.47
C VAL A 190 -0.77 5.56 12.13
N ASP A 191 -0.42 4.88 13.21
CA ASP A 191 0.87 5.09 13.88
C ASP A 191 2.03 4.53 13.04
N THR A 192 2.66 5.41 12.29
CA THR A 192 3.72 5.08 11.33
C THR A 192 4.76 6.20 11.24
N PRO A 193 5.96 5.91 10.72
CA PRO A 193 7.00 6.94 10.55
C PRO A 193 6.60 8.13 9.66
N ILE A 194 5.56 8.04 8.85
CA ILE A 194 5.07 9.20 8.07
C ILE A 194 4.60 10.36 8.97
N LEU A 195 4.30 10.09 10.23
CA LEU A 195 3.93 11.12 11.20
C LEU A 195 5.09 12.07 11.54
N GLU A 196 6.34 11.61 11.36
CA GLU A 196 7.54 12.39 11.66
C GLU A 196 7.72 13.61 10.74
N VAL A 197 7.12 13.59 9.54
CA VAL A 197 7.11 14.76 8.63
C VAL A 197 6.00 15.77 8.95
N ARG A 198 5.25 15.59 10.06
CA ARG A 198 4.28 16.57 10.53
C ARG A 198 4.99 17.76 11.19
N ARG A 199 4.48 18.98 10.99
CA ARG A 199 5.00 20.18 11.65
C ARG A 199 4.87 20.10 13.17
N THR A 200 3.78 19.52 13.65
CA THR A 200 3.52 19.30 15.08
C THR A 200 3.70 17.83 15.41
N PRO A 201 4.60 17.50 16.35
CA PRO A 201 4.76 16.12 16.81
C PRO A 201 3.45 15.56 17.38
N VAL A 202 3.23 14.28 17.17
CA VAL A 202 2.05 13.57 17.67
C VAL A 202 2.37 12.98 19.03
N SER A 203 1.55 13.27 20.05
CA SER A 203 1.75 12.76 21.41
C SER A 203 1.57 11.23 21.47
N GLU A 204 2.24 10.60 22.44
CA GLU A 204 2.09 9.15 22.67
C GLU A 204 0.63 8.76 22.96
N LYS A 205 -0.09 9.56 23.76
CA LYS A 205 -1.51 9.37 24.02
C LYS A 205 -2.32 9.34 22.73
N ARG A 206 -2.03 10.21 21.75
CA ARG A 206 -2.73 10.20 20.48
C ARG A 206 -2.32 9.01 19.62
N ARG A 207 -1.03 8.64 19.61
CA ARG A 207 -0.53 7.46 18.88
C ARG A 207 -1.19 6.17 19.34
N SER A 208 -1.44 6.00 20.65
CA SER A 208 -2.13 4.82 21.20
C SER A 208 -3.59 4.69 20.79
N LEU A 209 -4.20 5.75 20.29
CA LEU A 209 -5.58 5.77 19.79
C LEU A 209 -5.67 5.59 18.27
N MET A 210 -4.55 5.71 17.56
CA MET A 210 -4.49 5.54 16.11
C MET A 210 -4.62 4.06 15.71
N LEU A 211 -4.97 3.83 14.46
CA LEU A 211 -4.78 2.50 13.86
C LEU A 211 -3.32 2.09 13.96
N GLN A 212 -3.09 0.81 14.16
CA GLN A 212 -1.76 0.23 14.14
C GLN A 212 -1.48 -0.41 12.77
N PRO A 213 -0.21 -0.52 12.34
CA PRO A 213 0.14 -1.20 11.10
C PRO A 213 -0.49 -2.60 10.94
N LYS A 214 -0.70 -3.30 12.07
CA LYS A 214 -1.34 -4.61 12.09
C LYS A 214 -2.80 -4.55 11.61
N ASP A 215 -3.55 -3.51 11.97
CA ASP A 215 -4.97 -3.38 11.59
C ASP A 215 -5.11 -3.28 10.06
N LEU A 216 -4.15 -2.60 9.41
CA LEU A 216 -4.07 -2.52 7.96
C LEU A 216 -3.63 -3.86 7.35
N GLY A 217 -2.75 -4.58 8.02
CA GLY A 217 -2.34 -5.93 7.62
C GLY A 217 -3.54 -6.88 7.58
N ASP A 218 -4.31 -6.93 8.66
CA ASP A 218 -5.51 -7.78 8.77
C ASP A 218 -6.58 -7.39 7.73
N THR A 219 -6.74 -6.07 7.48
CA THR A 219 -7.64 -5.55 6.44
C THR A 219 -7.21 -6.01 5.03
N VAL A 220 -5.91 -5.99 4.73
CA VAL A 220 -5.37 -6.47 3.44
C VAL A 220 -5.60 -7.97 3.29
N VAL A 221 -5.39 -8.76 4.34
CA VAL A 221 -5.67 -10.22 4.34
C VAL A 221 -7.17 -10.47 4.09
N PHE A 222 -8.04 -9.71 4.73
CA PHE A 222 -9.50 -9.79 4.52
C PHE A 222 -9.87 -9.54 3.06
N VAL A 223 -9.40 -8.42 2.48
CA VAL A 223 -9.69 -8.05 1.08
C VAL A 223 -9.12 -9.08 0.09
N ALA A 224 -7.87 -9.51 0.29
CA ALA A 224 -7.22 -10.50 -0.57
C ALA A 224 -7.92 -11.86 -0.50
N GLY A 225 -8.42 -12.24 0.68
CA GLY A 225 -9.12 -13.51 0.93
C GLY A 225 -10.57 -13.57 0.44
N MET A 226 -11.11 -12.52 -0.17
CA MET A 226 -12.46 -12.58 -0.75
C MET A 226 -12.53 -13.60 -1.90
N PRO A 227 -13.67 -14.28 -2.08
CA PRO A 227 -13.89 -15.18 -3.22
C PRO A 227 -13.67 -14.46 -4.57
N PRO A 228 -13.27 -15.17 -5.65
CA PRO A 228 -12.94 -14.54 -6.93
C PRO A 228 -14.05 -13.67 -7.54
N HIS A 229 -15.32 -14.00 -7.28
CA HIS A 229 -16.48 -13.25 -7.77
C HIS A 229 -16.86 -12.04 -6.90
N VAL A 230 -16.11 -11.78 -5.82
CA VAL A 230 -16.38 -10.67 -4.90
C VAL A 230 -15.28 -9.63 -5.03
N THR A 231 -15.65 -8.41 -5.36
CA THR A 231 -14.76 -7.24 -5.34
C THR A 231 -15.22 -6.28 -4.25
N ILE A 232 -14.29 -5.77 -3.45
CA ILE A 232 -14.51 -4.65 -2.53
C ILE A 232 -13.82 -3.44 -3.17
N PRO A 233 -14.53 -2.59 -3.92
CA PRO A 233 -13.89 -1.52 -4.68
C PRO A 233 -13.20 -0.51 -3.77
N GLU A 234 -13.83 -0.19 -2.63
CA GLU A 234 -13.36 0.80 -1.67
C GLU A 234 -13.66 0.35 -0.24
N LEU A 235 -12.70 0.53 0.67
CA LEU A 235 -12.86 0.21 2.08
C LEU A 235 -12.24 1.33 2.93
N TRP A 236 -13.04 1.87 3.86
CA TRP A 236 -12.56 2.85 4.84
C TRP A 236 -12.29 2.15 6.17
N ILE A 237 -11.13 2.44 6.75
CA ILE A 237 -10.76 1.98 8.08
C ILE A 237 -10.25 3.17 8.89
N LEU A 238 -10.95 3.49 9.96
CA LEU A 238 -10.72 4.71 10.74
C LEU A 238 -10.54 4.36 12.22
N PRO A 239 -9.67 5.06 12.94
CA PRO A 239 -9.72 5.03 14.40
C PRO A 239 -11.09 5.52 14.87
N THR A 240 -11.60 4.95 15.94
CA THR A 240 -12.93 5.29 16.48
C THR A 240 -13.12 6.78 16.71
N TYR A 241 -12.09 7.48 17.16
CA TYR A 241 -12.17 8.93 17.40
C TYR A 241 -12.33 9.77 16.13
N GLN A 242 -11.98 9.27 14.96
CA GLN A 242 -12.17 10.00 13.69
C GLN A 242 -13.61 9.94 13.17
N VAL A 243 -14.45 9.08 13.74
CA VAL A 243 -15.89 8.99 13.43
C VAL A 243 -16.76 9.51 14.58
N SER A 244 -16.15 9.93 15.70
CA SER A 244 -16.87 10.54 16.81
C SER A 244 -17.36 11.94 16.45
N ALA A 245 -18.56 12.29 16.89
CA ALA A 245 -19.10 13.66 16.77
C ALA A 245 -18.37 14.67 17.69
N GLU A 246 -17.71 14.18 18.74
CA GLU A 246 -16.93 15.00 19.65
C GLU A 246 -15.43 14.92 19.34
N PRO A 247 -14.73 16.06 19.23
CA PRO A 247 -13.28 16.06 19.10
C PRO A 247 -12.67 15.46 20.39
N LEU A 248 -11.57 14.71 20.21
CA LEU A 248 -10.80 14.23 21.36
C LEU A 248 -10.23 15.42 22.15
N PRO A 249 -10.20 15.31 23.48
CA PRO A 249 -9.56 16.30 24.34
C PRO A 249 -8.05 16.41 24.11
#